data_3a0111f897bca15db1c69b7299d2e13c
#
_entry.id   3a0111f897bca15db1c69b7299d2e13c
#
_cell.length_a   1.000
_cell.length_b   1.000
_cell.length_c   1.000
_cell.angle_alpha   90.00
_cell.angle_beta   90.00
_cell.angle_gamma   90.00
#
_symmetry.space_group_name_H-M   'P 1'
#
loop_
_entity.id
_entity.type
_entity.pdbx_description
1 polymer ?
#
loop_
_entity_poly.entity_id
_entity_poly.type
_entity_poly.pdbx_seq_one_letter_code
_entity_poly.pdbx_strand_id
1 'polypeptide(L)'
;MTKFVVRKRILKLKSEHIDIEGVTFDLWNTLLVSEPGGIEVRQSAWQKVIDERGLSISSDLLLSVLEMLPVRFDVEWRAGRQYTAKEALEDAFNVFGEQITFEDREVFAETFDQASFALKVDVVEGAGEVLEYLMKKGIRTAIVSDTSLSAGRHLRVFLTEFGIAPYITSFAFSDEVGVYKPDKKIFMKALGGMGDINPSKAAHVGDLKRTDVFGARSIGMTSVRFRGANDDQENELEADFVIDHLMELPSLLNL
;
A
#
# COMPACT_ATOMS: atom_id res chain seq x y z
N MET A 1 17.20 -28.99 10.29
CA MET A 1 15.81 -29.39 10.62
C MET A 1 14.77 -28.52 9.91
N THR A 2 15.02 -27.25 9.64
CA THR A 2 14.05 -26.29 9.08
C THR A 2 13.58 -26.60 7.65
N LYS A 3 14.46 -27.03 6.75
CA LYS A 3 14.11 -27.36 5.35
C LYS A 3 13.13 -28.55 5.21
N PHE A 4 13.13 -29.47 6.17
CA PHE A 4 12.27 -30.67 6.10
C PHE A 4 10.82 -30.38 6.54
N VAL A 5 10.63 -29.42 7.46
CA VAL A 5 9.31 -28.99 7.94
C VAL A 5 8.58 -28.17 6.89
N VAL A 6 9.29 -27.23 6.23
CA VAL A 6 8.73 -26.41 5.15
C VAL A 6 8.29 -27.30 3.96
N ARG A 7 9.11 -28.26 3.55
CA ARG A 7 8.75 -29.18 2.47
C ARG A 7 7.54 -30.07 2.79
N LYS A 8 7.41 -30.51 4.06
CA LYS A 8 6.23 -31.30 4.50
C LYS A 8 4.95 -30.44 4.53
N ARG A 9 5.04 -29.15 4.87
CA ARG A 9 3.87 -28.25 4.90
C ARG A 9 3.41 -27.88 3.48
N ILE A 10 4.35 -27.62 2.57
CA ILE A 10 4.07 -27.40 1.13
C ILE A 10 3.43 -28.66 0.51
N LEU A 11 3.91 -29.86 0.85
CA LEU A 11 3.32 -31.11 0.37
C LEU A 11 1.93 -31.40 0.97
N LYS A 12 1.69 -30.96 2.22
CA LYS A 12 0.37 -31.10 2.86
C LYS A 12 -0.66 -30.12 2.28
N LEU A 13 -0.25 -28.88 2.01
CA LEU A 13 -1.11 -27.88 1.35
C LEU A 13 -1.46 -28.24 -0.10
N LYS A 14 -0.58 -28.94 -0.82
CA LYS A 14 -0.88 -29.46 -2.16
C LYS A 14 -1.90 -30.60 -2.18
N SER A 15 -2.23 -31.21 -1.04
CA SER A 15 -3.21 -32.30 -0.91
C SER A 15 -4.55 -31.84 -0.34
N GLU A 16 -4.63 -30.67 0.29
CA GLU A 16 -5.89 -30.07 0.76
C GLU A 16 -6.31 -29.04 -0.27
N HIS A 17 -7.47 -29.24 -0.88
CA HIS A 17 -8.09 -28.27 -1.80
C HIS A 17 -8.38 -27.01 -0.98
N ILE A 18 -7.60 -25.94 -1.19
CA ILE A 18 -7.86 -24.65 -0.53
C ILE A 18 -9.02 -24.03 -1.30
N ASP A 19 -10.19 -24.01 -0.66
CA ASP A 19 -11.40 -23.39 -1.23
C ASP A 19 -11.32 -21.87 -1.03
N ILE A 20 -10.68 -21.16 -1.97
CA ILE A 20 -10.50 -19.72 -1.92
C ILE A 20 -11.72 -19.01 -2.52
N GLU A 21 -12.37 -18.16 -1.73
CA GLU A 21 -13.52 -17.33 -2.12
C GLU A 21 -13.11 -15.87 -2.37
N GLY A 22 -11.95 -15.45 -1.87
CA GLY A 22 -11.46 -14.09 -2.03
C GLY A 22 -9.94 -13.96 -1.95
N VAL A 23 -9.41 -12.95 -2.64
CA VAL A 23 -8.00 -12.58 -2.61
C VAL A 23 -7.88 -11.11 -2.29
N THR A 24 -7.09 -10.78 -1.28
CA THR A 24 -6.70 -9.41 -0.99
C THR A 24 -5.30 -9.15 -1.51
N PHE A 25 -5.06 -7.94 -1.99
CA PHE A 25 -3.77 -7.51 -2.50
C PHE A 25 -3.28 -6.29 -1.72
N ASP A 26 -2.01 -6.28 -1.38
CA ASP A 26 -1.32 -5.03 -1.18
C ASP A 26 -1.29 -4.22 -2.48
N LEU A 27 -0.98 -2.93 -2.41
CA LEU A 27 -0.97 -2.06 -3.57
C LEU A 27 0.44 -1.76 -4.06
N TRP A 28 1.28 -1.13 -3.22
CA TRP A 28 2.62 -0.70 -3.61
C TRP A 28 3.57 -1.90 -3.74
N ASN A 29 4.35 -1.92 -4.82
CA ASN A 29 5.23 -3.03 -5.19
C ASN A 29 4.51 -4.39 -5.35
N THR A 30 3.17 -4.38 -5.41
CA THR A 30 2.35 -5.57 -5.63
C THR A 30 1.48 -5.41 -6.88
N LEU A 31 0.63 -4.39 -6.95
CA LEU A 31 -0.17 -4.06 -8.13
C LEU A 31 0.31 -2.79 -8.83
N LEU A 32 0.86 -1.84 -8.08
CA LEU A 32 1.40 -0.60 -8.59
C LEU A 32 2.84 -0.40 -8.11
N VAL A 33 3.63 0.28 -8.93
CA VAL A 33 4.97 0.76 -8.57
C VAL A 33 5.03 2.28 -8.80
N SER A 34 5.79 2.98 -7.96
CA SER A 34 6.06 4.40 -8.17
C SER A 34 7.49 4.60 -8.65
N GLU A 35 7.66 5.48 -9.64
CA GLU A 35 8.99 5.99 -9.97
C GLU A 35 9.49 6.92 -8.86
N PRO A 36 10.83 7.05 -8.70
CA PRO A 36 11.42 8.12 -7.90
C PRO A 36 10.96 9.49 -8.37
N GLY A 37 10.92 10.48 -7.46
CA GLY A 37 10.58 11.85 -7.82
C GLY A 37 9.42 12.45 -7.03
N GLY A 38 8.90 11.73 -6.04
CA GLY A 38 7.78 12.20 -5.22
C GLY A 38 8.11 13.44 -4.38
N ILE A 39 9.38 13.62 -3.97
CA ILE A 39 9.85 14.84 -3.28
C ILE A 39 9.91 15.99 -4.27
N GLU A 40 10.49 15.79 -5.44
CA GLU A 40 10.66 16.79 -6.49
C GLU A 40 9.33 17.35 -6.99
N VAL A 41 8.32 16.50 -7.13
CA VAL A 41 6.96 16.91 -7.50
C VAL A 41 6.38 17.84 -6.45
N ARG A 42 6.48 17.49 -5.17
CA ARG A 42 5.99 18.31 -4.06
C ARG A 42 6.80 19.59 -3.89
N GLN A 43 8.13 19.50 -4.06
CA GLN A 43 9.02 20.67 -4.02
C GLN A 43 8.64 21.69 -5.08
N SER A 44 8.46 21.23 -6.32
CA SER A 44 8.06 22.13 -7.44
C SER A 44 6.71 22.79 -7.16
N ALA A 45 5.75 22.04 -6.62
CA ALA A 45 4.44 22.54 -6.28
C ALA A 45 4.49 23.58 -5.15
N TRP A 46 5.21 23.31 -4.08
CA TRP A 46 5.32 24.24 -2.95
C TRP A 46 6.22 25.43 -3.24
N GLN A 47 7.29 25.27 -4.05
CA GLN A 47 8.11 26.40 -4.50
C GLN A 47 7.26 27.42 -5.26
N LYS A 48 6.35 26.97 -6.11
CA LYS A 48 5.42 27.84 -6.80
C LYS A 48 4.54 28.66 -5.82
N VAL A 49 4.02 28.02 -4.78
CA VAL A 49 3.25 28.73 -3.73
C VAL A 49 4.11 29.79 -3.03
N ILE A 50 5.36 29.46 -2.68
CA ILE A 50 6.32 30.36 -2.04
C ILE A 50 6.54 31.60 -2.91
N ASP A 51 6.81 31.39 -4.20
CA ASP A 51 7.08 32.47 -5.17
C ASP A 51 5.86 33.35 -5.39
N GLU A 52 4.68 32.76 -5.63
CA GLU A 52 3.43 33.49 -5.89
C GLU A 52 2.95 34.32 -4.69
N ARG A 53 3.20 33.83 -3.47
CA ARG A 53 2.79 34.52 -2.24
C ARG A 53 3.91 35.35 -1.62
N GLY A 54 5.11 35.37 -2.21
CA GLY A 54 6.25 36.14 -1.72
C GLY A 54 6.72 35.73 -0.34
N LEU A 55 6.67 34.43 -0.02
CA LEU A 55 7.06 33.91 1.31
C LEU A 55 8.58 33.83 1.45
N SER A 56 9.10 34.05 2.67
CA SER A 56 10.53 34.05 2.96
C SER A 56 11.05 32.67 3.35
N ILE A 57 10.63 31.61 2.65
CA ILE A 57 11.09 30.23 2.85
C ILE A 57 12.21 29.97 1.84
N SER A 58 13.40 29.59 2.33
CA SER A 58 14.52 29.24 1.44
C SER A 58 14.30 27.86 0.79
N SER A 59 14.88 27.66 -0.40
CA SER A 59 14.80 26.36 -1.08
C SER A 59 15.44 25.24 -0.26
N ASP A 60 16.48 25.52 0.52
CA ASP A 60 17.11 24.53 1.40
C ASP A 60 16.20 24.13 2.56
N LEU A 61 15.48 25.08 3.15
CA LEU A 61 14.50 24.80 4.19
C LEU A 61 13.33 23.99 3.62
N LEU A 62 12.81 24.39 2.46
CA LEU A 62 11.74 23.64 1.78
C LEU A 62 12.14 22.20 1.52
N LEU A 63 13.33 21.98 0.94
CA LEU A 63 13.82 20.64 0.63
C LEU A 63 13.99 19.82 1.92
N SER A 64 14.61 20.38 2.96
CA SER A 64 14.81 19.67 4.23
C SER A 64 13.49 19.26 4.89
N VAL A 65 12.47 20.10 4.80
CA VAL A 65 11.12 19.75 5.29
C VAL A 65 10.53 18.59 4.49
N LEU A 66 10.59 18.64 3.16
CA LEU A 66 10.02 17.58 2.32
C LEU A 66 10.75 16.23 2.46
N GLU A 67 12.07 16.25 2.68
CA GLU A 67 12.87 15.06 2.96
C GLU A 67 12.56 14.46 4.35
N MET A 68 12.23 15.29 5.32
CA MET A 68 11.85 14.85 6.67
C MET A 68 10.56 14.02 6.68
N LEU A 69 9.57 14.36 5.84
CA LEU A 69 8.24 13.74 5.90
C LEU A 69 8.26 12.22 5.66
N PRO A 70 8.90 11.68 4.59
CA PRO A 70 8.96 10.23 4.40
C PRO A 70 9.79 9.52 5.47
N VAL A 71 10.82 10.15 6.02
CA VAL A 71 11.60 9.60 7.14
C VAL A 71 10.72 9.50 8.39
N ARG A 72 9.94 10.54 8.68
CA ARG A 72 9.00 10.53 9.78
C ARG A 72 7.91 9.48 9.59
N PHE A 73 7.38 9.36 8.38
CA PHE A 73 6.44 8.30 8.04
C PHE A 73 7.02 6.91 8.35
N ASP A 74 8.23 6.59 7.90
CA ASP A 74 8.84 5.25 8.13
C ASP A 74 8.97 4.94 9.62
N VAL A 75 9.39 5.91 10.44
CA VAL A 75 9.49 5.76 11.90
C VAL A 75 8.14 5.43 12.53
N GLU A 76 7.10 6.18 12.20
CA GLU A 76 5.77 6.01 12.78
C GLU A 76 5.11 4.71 12.26
N TRP A 77 5.26 4.42 10.97
CA TRP A 77 4.76 3.19 10.34
C TRP A 77 5.40 1.94 10.95
N ARG A 78 6.72 1.94 11.14
CA ARG A 78 7.41 0.82 11.83
C ARG A 78 6.97 0.67 13.28
N ALA A 79 6.57 1.74 13.91
CA ALA A 79 6.03 1.73 15.27
C ALA A 79 4.51 1.42 15.33
N GLY A 80 3.84 1.20 14.18
CA GLY A 80 2.41 0.94 14.08
C GLY A 80 1.53 2.15 14.43
N ARG A 81 2.09 3.36 14.39
CA ARG A 81 1.36 4.60 14.67
C ARG A 81 0.99 5.32 13.37
N GLN A 82 -0.26 5.75 13.26
CA GLN A 82 -0.72 6.51 12.10
C GLN A 82 0.08 7.81 11.93
N TYR A 83 0.51 8.06 10.70
CA TYR A 83 1.12 9.29 10.25
C TYR A 83 0.60 9.58 8.86
N THR A 84 -0.49 10.31 8.81
CA THR A 84 -1.20 10.65 7.57
C THR A 84 -0.62 11.92 6.93
N ALA A 85 -1.09 12.24 5.72
CA ALA A 85 -0.75 13.51 5.08
C ALA A 85 -1.09 14.73 5.95
N LYS A 86 -2.10 14.62 6.83
CA LYS A 86 -2.46 15.68 7.77
C LYS A 86 -1.38 15.92 8.82
N GLU A 87 -0.90 14.85 9.49
CA GLU A 87 0.21 14.95 10.45
C GLU A 87 1.48 15.44 9.77
N ALA A 88 1.75 14.98 8.55
CA ALA A 88 2.90 15.44 7.76
C ALA A 88 2.83 16.95 7.48
N LEU A 89 1.66 17.47 7.10
CA LEU A 89 1.44 18.90 6.91
C LEU A 89 1.60 19.70 8.21
N GLU A 90 1.09 19.18 9.33
CA GLU A 90 1.28 19.81 10.64
C GLU A 90 2.75 19.89 11.01
N ASP A 91 3.53 18.82 10.81
CA ASP A 91 4.99 18.84 11.04
C ASP A 91 5.69 19.87 10.14
N ALA A 92 5.37 19.91 8.85
CA ALA A 92 5.92 20.90 7.92
C ALA A 92 5.59 22.35 8.34
N PHE A 93 4.34 22.61 8.72
CA PHE A 93 3.89 23.93 9.15
C PHE A 93 4.51 24.38 10.46
N ASN A 94 4.80 23.44 11.37
CA ASN A 94 5.54 23.73 12.60
C ASN A 94 6.97 24.16 12.31
N VAL A 95 7.62 23.58 11.29
CA VAL A 95 8.98 23.99 10.88
C VAL A 95 8.97 25.35 10.19
N PHE A 96 7.98 25.63 9.33
CA PHE A 96 7.86 26.96 8.70
C PHE A 96 7.49 28.06 9.71
N GLY A 97 6.77 27.73 10.77
CA GLY A 97 6.46 28.63 11.89
C GLY A 97 5.76 29.91 11.44
N GLU A 98 6.33 31.06 11.84
CA GLU A 98 5.78 32.39 11.54
C GLU A 98 6.02 32.86 10.07
N GLN A 99 6.76 32.07 9.28
CA GLN A 99 6.99 32.40 7.85
C GLN A 99 5.75 32.18 6.98
N ILE A 100 4.71 31.50 7.53
CA ILE A 100 3.44 31.23 6.85
C ILE A 100 2.26 31.63 7.72
N THR A 101 1.23 32.22 7.10
CA THR A 101 -0.03 32.53 7.74
C THR A 101 -0.98 31.32 7.77
N PHE A 102 -2.11 31.46 8.42
CA PHE A 102 -3.16 30.42 8.37
C PHE A 102 -3.66 30.18 6.93
N GLU A 103 -3.86 31.25 6.16
CA GLU A 103 -4.28 31.17 4.76
C GLU A 103 -3.23 30.47 3.89
N ASP A 104 -1.94 30.71 4.13
CA ASP A 104 -0.86 30.02 3.42
C ASP A 104 -0.91 28.51 3.68
N ARG A 105 -1.20 28.08 4.92
CA ARG A 105 -1.32 26.65 5.26
C ARG A 105 -2.41 25.95 4.47
N GLU A 106 -3.54 26.60 4.20
CA GLU A 106 -4.61 26.04 3.37
C GLU A 106 -4.13 25.82 1.94
N VAL A 107 -3.42 26.81 1.35
CA VAL A 107 -2.87 26.72 -0.01
C VAL A 107 -1.79 25.65 -0.10
N PHE A 108 -0.88 25.57 0.87
CA PHE A 108 0.12 24.50 0.93
C PHE A 108 -0.51 23.11 1.04
N ALA A 109 -1.55 22.96 1.88
CA ALA A 109 -2.25 21.70 2.07
C ALA A 109 -2.95 21.24 0.78
N GLU A 110 -3.68 22.14 0.12
CA GLU A 110 -4.33 21.85 -1.17
C GLU A 110 -3.29 21.49 -2.24
N THR A 111 -2.21 22.27 -2.33
CA THR A 111 -1.16 22.03 -3.32
C THR A 111 -0.42 20.71 -3.06
N PHE A 112 -0.16 20.35 -1.80
CA PHE A 112 0.43 19.08 -1.41
C PHE A 112 -0.46 17.90 -1.82
N ASP A 113 -1.75 18.06 -1.63
CA ASP A 113 -2.74 17.08 -2.02
C ASP A 113 -2.79 16.89 -3.53
N GLN A 114 -2.89 17.97 -4.29
CA GLN A 114 -2.89 17.93 -5.76
C GLN A 114 -1.59 17.35 -6.32
N ALA A 115 -0.45 17.59 -5.68
CA ALA A 115 0.82 17.01 -6.07
C ALA A 115 0.82 15.46 -6.01
N SER A 116 -0.04 14.87 -5.19
CA SER A 116 -0.18 13.41 -5.13
C SER A 116 -0.71 12.79 -6.43
N PHE A 117 -1.51 13.53 -7.21
CA PHE A 117 -1.98 13.08 -8.54
C PHE A 117 -0.92 13.19 -9.64
N ALA A 118 0.14 13.96 -9.41
CA ALA A 118 1.24 14.12 -10.36
C ALA A 118 2.39 13.11 -10.14
N LEU A 119 2.24 12.19 -9.20
CA LEU A 119 3.21 11.12 -9.01
C LEU A 119 3.22 10.22 -10.23
N LYS A 120 4.43 9.82 -10.64
CA LYS A 120 4.59 8.81 -11.69
C LYS A 120 4.39 7.43 -11.10
N VAL A 121 3.32 6.81 -11.51
CA VAL A 121 2.91 5.46 -11.07
C VAL A 121 2.75 4.59 -12.30
N ASP A 122 3.08 3.32 -12.20
CA ASP A 122 2.89 2.32 -13.24
C ASP A 122 2.28 1.06 -12.66
N VAL A 123 1.70 0.23 -13.53
CA VAL A 123 1.08 -1.05 -13.17
C VAL A 123 2.14 -2.16 -13.22
N VAL A 124 2.17 -2.98 -12.19
CA VAL A 124 2.99 -4.20 -12.17
C VAL A 124 2.51 -5.16 -13.26
N GLU A 125 3.46 -5.76 -13.99
CA GLU A 125 3.17 -6.73 -15.05
C GLU A 125 2.29 -7.88 -14.54
N GLY A 126 1.20 -8.17 -15.25
CA GLY A 126 0.25 -9.22 -14.89
C GLY A 126 -0.82 -8.79 -13.87
N ALA A 127 -0.79 -7.55 -13.33
CA ALA A 127 -1.76 -7.12 -12.32
C ALA A 127 -3.19 -7.05 -12.87
N GLY A 128 -3.39 -6.44 -14.04
CA GLY A 128 -4.69 -6.39 -14.69
C GLY A 128 -5.21 -7.78 -15.06
N GLU A 129 -4.35 -8.62 -15.61
CA GLU A 129 -4.65 -9.97 -16.08
C GLU A 129 -5.06 -10.88 -14.92
N VAL A 130 -4.35 -10.85 -13.80
CA VAL A 130 -4.69 -11.69 -12.64
C VAL A 130 -6.00 -11.26 -12.00
N LEU A 131 -6.24 -9.95 -11.88
CA LEU A 131 -7.50 -9.43 -11.35
C LEU A 131 -8.69 -9.77 -12.23
N GLU A 132 -8.55 -9.60 -13.54
CA GLU A 132 -9.57 -10.01 -14.51
C GLU A 132 -9.85 -11.52 -14.45
N TYR A 133 -8.79 -12.34 -14.36
CA TYR A 133 -8.91 -13.79 -14.22
C TYR A 133 -9.70 -14.17 -12.96
N LEU A 134 -9.35 -13.60 -11.80
CA LEU A 134 -10.04 -13.86 -10.55
C LEU A 134 -11.52 -13.48 -10.62
N MET A 135 -11.83 -12.33 -11.20
CA MET A 135 -13.22 -11.89 -11.42
C MET A 135 -13.99 -12.90 -12.28
N LYS A 136 -13.40 -13.37 -13.40
CA LYS A 136 -14.03 -14.38 -14.29
C LYS A 136 -14.28 -15.71 -13.58
N LYS A 137 -13.49 -16.02 -12.55
CA LYS A 137 -13.67 -17.22 -11.70
C LYS A 137 -14.65 -17.00 -10.54
N GLY A 138 -15.21 -15.81 -10.39
CA GLY A 138 -16.09 -15.46 -9.28
C GLY A 138 -15.36 -15.25 -7.94
N ILE A 139 -14.04 -15.12 -7.96
CA ILE A 139 -13.23 -14.82 -6.79
C ILE A 139 -13.27 -13.30 -6.54
N ARG A 140 -13.71 -12.90 -5.36
CA ARG A 140 -13.78 -11.49 -4.99
C ARG A 140 -12.40 -10.98 -4.63
N THR A 141 -12.10 -9.74 -4.99
CA THR A 141 -10.80 -9.13 -4.73
C THR A 141 -10.94 -7.85 -3.90
N ALA A 142 -9.95 -7.56 -3.08
CA ALA A 142 -9.89 -6.31 -2.32
C ALA A 142 -8.45 -5.80 -2.21
N ILE A 143 -8.31 -4.50 -1.97
CA ILE A 143 -7.05 -3.87 -1.63
C ILE A 143 -6.92 -3.76 -0.11
N VAL A 144 -5.73 -4.06 0.40
CA VAL A 144 -5.30 -3.81 1.79
C VAL A 144 -3.97 -3.09 1.72
N SER A 145 -3.97 -1.77 1.86
CA SER A 145 -2.76 -0.98 1.64
C SER A 145 -2.51 0.05 2.73
N ASP A 146 -1.26 0.14 3.14
CA ASP A 146 -0.79 1.25 3.93
C ASP A 146 -0.62 2.48 3.03
N THR A 147 -1.21 3.59 3.46
CA THR A 147 -1.07 4.89 2.82
C THR A 147 -0.01 5.71 3.54
N SER A 148 0.75 6.47 2.78
CA SER A 148 1.76 7.41 3.28
C SER A 148 1.27 8.85 3.08
N LEU A 149 2.07 9.65 2.38
CA LEU A 149 1.77 11.05 2.04
C LEU A 149 0.68 11.20 0.95
N SER A 150 0.27 10.10 0.32
CA SER A 150 -0.85 10.05 -0.62
C SER A 150 -1.97 9.22 -0.02
N ALA A 151 -3.14 9.84 0.17
CA ALA A 151 -4.31 9.21 0.77
C ALA A 151 -4.94 8.17 -0.16
N GLY A 152 -5.74 7.25 0.39
CA GLY A 152 -6.42 6.20 -0.37
C GLY A 152 -7.26 6.71 -1.55
N ARG A 153 -7.79 7.93 -1.48
CA ARG A 153 -8.53 8.56 -2.60
C ARG A 153 -7.66 8.79 -3.84
N HIS A 154 -6.36 9.14 -3.70
CA HIS A 154 -5.44 9.27 -4.82
C HIS A 154 -5.16 7.91 -5.45
N LEU A 155 -5.00 6.88 -4.60
CA LEU A 155 -4.75 5.51 -5.05
C LEU A 155 -5.92 4.95 -5.86
N ARG A 156 -7.17 5.30 -5.50
CA ARG A 156 -8.35 4.95 -6.30
C ARG A 156 -8.34 5.59 -7.69
N VAL A 157 -7.81 6.81 -7.81
CA VAL A 157 -7.69 7.48 -9.12
C VAL A 157 -6.71 6.71 -9.99
N PHE A 158 -5.51 6.36 -9.50
CA PHE A 158 -4.56 5.55 -10.25
C PHE A 158 -5.15 4.20 -10.68
N LEU A 159 -5.81 3.49 -9.78
CA LEU A 159 -6.48 2.21 -10.11
C LEU A 159 -7.54 2.38 -11.20
N THR A 160 -8.22 3.53 -11.21
CA THR A 160 -9.24 3.85 -12.24
C THR A 160 -8.60 4.18 -13.58
N GLU A 161 -7.56 5.01 -13.58
CA GLU A 161 -6.82 5.38 -14.79
C GLU A 161 -6.17 4.19 -15.48
N PHE A 162 -5.67 3.24 -14.70
CA PHE A 162 -5.14 1.97 -15.21
C PHE A 162 -6.22 0.93 -15.57
N GLY A 163 -7.50 1.23 -15.36
CA GLY A 163 -8.60 0.34 -15.71
C GLY A 163 -8.72 -0.91 -14.84
N ILE A 164 -8.04 -0.96 -13.69
CA ILE A 164 -8.09 -2.13 -12.79
C ILE A 164 -9.08 -1.97 -11.63
N ALA A 165 -9.54 -0.76 -11.34
CA ALA A 165 -10.55 -0.51 -10.29
C ALA A 165 -11.84 -1.34 -10.45
N PRO A 166 -12.37 -1.61 -11.67
CA PRO A 166 -13.59 -2.42 -11.84
C PRO A 166 -13.47 -3.86 -11.33
N TYR A 167 -12.26 -4.38 -11.19
CA TYR A 167 -12.03 -5.73 -10.68
C TYR A 167 -11.99 -5.80 -9.15
N ILE A 168 -11.97 -4.65 -8.44
CA ILE A 168 -11.80 -4.58 -6.98
C ILE A 168 -13.17 -4.41 -6.32
N THR A 169 -13.53 -5.35 -5.47
CA THR A 169 -14.80 -5.36 -4.72
C THR A 169 -14.75 -4.46 -3.48
N SER A 170 -13.60 -4.36 -2.82
CA SER A 170 -13.45 -3.62 -1.56
C SER A 170 -12.08 -2.97 -1.43
N PHE A 171 -12.01 -1.88 -0.67
CA PHE A 171 -10.80 -1.15 -0.37
C PHE A 171 -10.65 -0.96 1.14
N ALA A 172 -9.47 -1.25 1.65
CA ALA A 172 -9.06 -0.99 3.02
C ALA A 172 -7.73 -0.23 3.00
N PHE A 173 -7.80 1.09 2.95
CA PHE A 173 -6.66 1.98 3.06
C PHE A 173 -6.42 2.39 4.50
N SER A 174 -5.17 2.45 4.94
CA SER A 174 -4.84 2.69 6.34
C SER A 174 -5.33 4.04 6.86
N ASP A 175 -5.31 5.08 6.03
CA ASP A 175 -5.84 6.42 6.39
C ASP A 175 -7.36 6.42 6.63
N GLU A 176 -8.11 5.52 5.97
CA GLU A 176 -9.55 5.38 6.13
C GLU A 176 -9.93 4.42 7.29
N VAL A 177 -9.11 3.39 7.52
CA VAL A 177 -9.35 2.38 8.56
C VAL A 177 -8.79 2.81 9.92
N GLY A 178 -7.78 3.69 9.92
CA GLY A 178 -7.12 4.23 11.10
C GLY A 178 -6.06 3.30 11.70
N VAL A 179 -5.57 2.29 10.94
CA VAL A 179 -4.50 1.39 11.37
C VAL A 179 -3.67 0.96 10.17
N TYR A 180 -2.38 0.70 10.39
CA TYR A 180 -1.49 0.06 9.41
C TYR A 180 -1.52 -1.46 9.50
N LYS A 181 -1.14 -2.14 8.41
CA LYS A 181 -0.72 -3.53 8.46
C LYS A 181 0.47 -3.65 9.44
N PRO A 182 0.57 -4.71 10.24
CA PRO A 182 -0.19 -5.96 10.20
C PRO A 182 -1.44 -6.00 11.11
N ASP A 183 -2.00 -4.87 11.55
CA ASP A 183 -3.20 -4.90 12.40
C ASP A 183 -4.34 -5.64 11.68
N LYS A 184 -4.94 -6.60 12.39
CA LYS A 184 -6.04 -7.42 11.86
C LYS A 184 -7.25 -6.61 11.37
N LYS A 185 -7.46 -5.42 11.91
CA LYS A 185 -8.62 -4.57 11.59
C LYS A 185 -8.66 -4.19 10.11
N ILE A 186 -7.48 -3.93 9.50
CA ILE A 186 -7.43 -3.53 8.08
C ILE A 186 -7.77 -4.72 7.15
N PHE A 187 -7.29 -5.93 7.47
CA PHE A 187 -7.63 -7.14 6.72
C PHE A 187 -9.11 -7.50 6.88
N MET A 188 -9.64 -7.47 8.11
CA MET A 188 -11.04 -7.75 8.37
C MET A 188 -11.98 -6.73 7.70
N LYS A 189 -11.56 -5.45 7.56
CA LYS A 189 -12.29 -4.45 6.79
C LYS A 189 -12.41 -4.85 5.32
N ALA A 190 -11.33 -5.33 4.71
CA ALA A 190 -11.32 -5.79 3.33
C ALA A 190 -12.23 -7.03 3.15
N LEU A 191 -12.10 -8.03 4.02
CA LEU A 191 -12.91 -9.26 3.99
C LEU A 191 -14.40 -8.97 4.19
N GLY A 192 -14.76 -8.05 5.09
CA GLY A 192 -16.12 -7.59 5.31
C GLY A 192 -16.71 -6.93 4.06
N GLY A 193 -15.94 -6.07 3.40
CA GLY A 193 -16.37 -5.44 2.14
C GLY A 193 -16.51 -6.41 0.96
N MET A 194 -15.90 -7.58 1.04
CA MET A 194 -16.09 -8.69 0.09
C MET A 194 -17.26 -9.63 0.46
N GLY A 195 -18.10 -9.28 1.44
CA GLY A 195 -19.23 -10.08 1.91
C GLY A 195 -18.86 -11.07 3.01
N ASP A 196 -18.10 -10.61 3.97
CA ASP A 196 -17.72 -11.32 5.20
C ASP A 196 -17.03 -12.68 4.95
N ILE A 197 -16.08 -12.69 4.00
CA ILE A 197 -15.32 -13.90 3.68
C ILE A 197 -14.56 -14.37 4.93
N ASN A 198 -14.67 -15.67 5.22
CA ASN A 198 -13.88 -16.28 6.29
C ASN A 198 -12.38 -16.19 5.95
N PRO A 199 -11.51 -15.72 6.87
CA PRO A 199 -10.07 -15.62 6.61
C PRO A 199 -9.44 -16.94 6.09
N SER A 200 -9.90 -18.09 6.56
CA SER A 200 -9.39 -19.41 6.10
C SER A 200 -9.73 -19.72 4.64
N LYS A 201 -10.65 -18.98 4.04
CA LYS A 201 -11.05 -19.05 2.62
C LYS A 201 -10.54 -17.86 1.80
N ALA A 202 -9.59 -17.13 2.33
CA ALA A 202 -9.00 -16.00 1.65
C ALA A 202 -7.47 -16.11 1.60
N ALA A 203 -6.90 -15.56 0.54
CA ALA A 203 -5.46 -15.36 0.42
C ALA A 203 -5.15 -13.86 0.44
N HIS A 204 -3.96 -13.51 0.93
CA HIS A 204 -3.40 -12.16 0.81
C HIS A 204 -2.09 -12.21 0.03
N VAL A 205 -1.97 -11.34 -0.94
CA VAL A 205 -0.78 -11.17 -1.80
C VAL A 205 -0.15 -9.82 -1.46
N GLY A 206 1.13 -9.83 -1.09
CA GLY A 206 1.89 -8.60 -0.82
C GLY A 206 3.39 -8.87 -0.85
N ASP A 207 4.21 -7.83 -0.77
CA ASP A 207 5.66 -7.94 -0.92
C ASP A 207 6.41 -8.03 0.43
N LEU A 208 5.84 -7.47 1.52
CA LEU A 208 6.52 -7.33 2.80
C LEU A 208 6.17 -8.44 3.80
N LYS A 209 7.21 -9.05 4.37
CA LYS A 209 7.04 -10.11 5.37
C LYS A 209 6.42 -9.59 6.67
N ARG A 210 6.88 -8.43 7.15
CA ARG A 210 6.44 -7.83 8.43
C ARG A 210 4.97 -7.43 8.42
N THR A 211 4.47 -6.91 7.31
CA THR A 211 3.12 -6.35 7.20
C THR A 211 2.13 -7.30 6.53
N ASP A 212 2.46 -7.80 5.35
CA ASP A 212 1.55 -8.60 4.54
C ASP A 212 1.51 -10.05 5.01
N VAL A 213 2.68 -10.70 5.04
CA VAL A 213 2.78 -12.12 5.40
C VAL A 213 2.34 -12.34 6.85
N PHE A 214 2.90 -11.55 7.78
CA PHE A 214 2.56 -11.68 9.19
C PHE A 214 1.08 -11.32 9.45
N GLY A 215 0.59 -10.23 8.85
CA GLY A 215 -0.79 -9.78 9.00
C GLY A 215 -1.80 -10.83 8.52
N ALA A 216 -1.65 -11.33 7.31
CA ALA A 216 -2.49 -12.38 6.74
C ALA A 216 -2.51 -13.65 7.61
N ARG A 217 -1.33 -14.13 8.00
CA ARG A 217 -1.21 -15.34 8.82
C ARG A 217 -1.78 -15.18 10.22
N SER A 218 -1.70 -13.98 10.80
CA SER A 218 -2.20 -13.69 12.15
C SER A 218 -3.70 -13.91 12.29
N ILE A 219 -4.45 -13.82 11.20
CA ILE A 219 -5.90 -14.03 11.15
C ILE A 219 -6.32 -15.31 10.43
N GLY A 220 -5.35 -16.13 9.99
CA GLY A 220 -5.60 -17.42 9.38
C GLY A 220 -5.83 -17.41 7.87
N MET A 221 -5.49 -16.31 7.17
CA MET A 221 -5.45 -16.27 5.71
C MET A 221 -4.25 -17.04 5.16
N THR A 222 -4.36 -17.51 3.93
CA THR A 222 -3.21 -17.98 3.16
C THR A 222 -2.35 -16.78 2.76
N SER A 223 -1.06 -16.80 3.09
CA SER A 223 -0.13 -15.74 2.74
C SER A 223 0.64 -16.07 1.48
N VAL A 224 0.69 -15.11 0.54
CA VAL A 224 1.45 -15.20 -0.71
C VAL A 224 2.37 -14.00 -0.80
N ARG A 225 3.69 -14.23 -0.84
CA ARG A 225 4.65 -13.14 -1.04
C ARG A 225 4.99 -12.99 -2.50
N PHE A 226 4.78 -11.80 -3.04
CA PHE A 226 5.18 -11.40 -4.38
C PHE A 226 6.56 -10.73 -4.33
N ARG A 227 7.51 -11.22 -5.13
CA ARG A 227 8.89 -10.70 -5.20
C ARG A 227 9.20 -9.95 -6.49
N GLY A 228 8.26 -9.92 -7.44
CA GLY A 228 8.55 -9.43 -8.79
C GLY A 228 8.93 -7.95 -8.85
N ALA A 229 8.42 -7.12 -7.93
CA ALA A 229 8.76 -5.70 -7.87
C ALA A 229 9.68 -5.36 -6.68
N ASN A 230 9.54 -6.07 -5.55
CA ASN A 230 10.36 -5.89 -4.35
C ASN A 230 10.62 -7.23 -3.67
N ASP A 231 11.87 -7.59 -3.46
CA ASP A 231 12.24 -8.80 -2.71
C ASP A 231 12.70 -8.42 -1.29
N ASP A 232 11.76 -8.45 -0.35
CA ASP A 232 12.00 -8.14 1.06
C ASP A 232 13.06 -9.07 1.66
N GLN A 233 14.19 -8.49 2.11
CA GLN A 233 15.32 -9.18 2.72
C GLN A 233 15.25 -9.22 4.25
N GLU A 234 14.19 -8.70 4.88
CA GLU A 234 14.06 -8.74 6.33
C GLU A 234 14.03 -10.19 6.85
N ASN A 235 14.67 -10.40 8.01
CA ASN A 235 14.77 -11.74 8.63
C ASN A 235 13.47 -12.10 9.38
N GLU A 236 12.36 -12.08 8.66
CA GLU A 236 11.03 -12.41 9.15
C GLU A 236 10.53 -13.75 8.60
N LEU A 237 9.42 -14.24 9.13
CA LEU A 237 8.83 -15.51 8.72
C LEU A 237 8.33 -15.42 7.26
N GLU A 238 8.75 -16.39 6.43
CA GLU A 238 8.34 -16.46 5.04
C GLU A 238 6.87 -16.86 4.88
N ALA A 239 6.25 -16.42 3.78
CA ALA A 239 4.89 -16.72 3.39
C ALA A 239 4.65 -18.22 3.18
N ASP A 240 3.38 -18.63 3.15
CA ASP A 240 3.00 -19.99 2.79
C ASP A 240 3.40 -20.31 1.35
N PHE A 241 3.34 -19.30 0.48
CA PHE A 241 3.79 -19.36 -0.93
C PHE A 241 4.56 -18.10 -1.30
N VAL A 242 5.48 -18.26 -2.27
CA VAL A 242 6.23 -17.14 -2.87
C VAL A 242 6.11 -17.24 -4.37
N ILE A 243 5.82 -16.10 -5.02
CA ILE A 243 5.69 -15.97 -6.47
C ILE A 243 6.58 -14.83 -6.98
N ASP A 244 7.05 -14.96 -8.20
CA ASP A 244 7.81 -13.94 -8.91
C ASP A 244 6.94 -13.19 -9.95
N HIS A 245 5.86 -13.84 -10.41
CA HIS A 245 4.91 -13.27 -11.34
C HIS A 245 3.49 -13.43 -10.84
N LEU A 246 2.67 -12.37 -10.92
CA LEU A 246 1.28 -12.39 -10.43
C LEU A 246 0.42 -13.48 -11.09
N MET A 247 0.71 -13.82 -12.35
CA MET A 247 0.01 -14.89 -13.09
C MET A 247 0.35 -16.31 -12.61
N GLU A 248 1.24 -16.49 -11.65
CA GLU A 248 1.44 -17.78 -10.97
C GLU A 248 0.32 -18.08 -9.96
N LEU A 249 -0.34 -17.01 -9.46
CA LEU A 249 -1.35 -17.09 -8.39
C LEU A 249 -2.51 -18.04 -8.70
N PRO A 250 -3.14 -18.02 -9.89
CA PRO A 250 -4.24 -18.95 -10.21
C PRO A 250 -3.85 -20.43 -10.07
N SER A 251 -2.71 -20.81 -10.61
CA SER A 251 -2.22 -22.19 -10.51
C SER A 251 -1.86 -22.59 -9.10
N LEU A 252 -1.30 -21.64 -8.34
CA LEU A 252 -0.88 -21.85 -6.95
C LEU A 252 -2.07 -22.13 -6.04
N LEU A 253 -3.17 -21.39 -6.22
CA LEU A 253 -4.38 -21.47 -5.41
C LEU A 253 -5.39 -22.51 -5.98
N ASN A 254 -5.08 -23.21 -7.07
CA ASN A 254 -5.94 -24.17 -7.76
C ASN A 254 -7.28 -23.56 -8.25
N LEU A 255 -7.25 -22.33 -8.79
CA LEU A 255 -8.41 -21.57 -9.26
C LEU A 255 -8.73 -21.80 -10.73
#